data_dc97d16526174112bdefc278f6672ba5
#
_entry.id   dc97d16526174112bdefc278f6672ba5
#
_cell.length_a   1.000
_cell.length_b   1.000
_cell.length_c   1.000
_cell.angle_alpha   90.00
_cell.angle_beta   90.00
_cell.angle_gamma   90.00
#
_symmetry.space_group_name_H-M   'P 1'
#
loop_
_entity.id
_entity.type
_entity.pdbx_description
1 polymer ?
#
loop_
_entity_poly.entity_id
_entity_poly.type
_entity_poly.pdbx_seq_one_letter_code
_entity_poly.pdbx_strand_id
1 'polypeptide(L)'
;INHELKTPVSSIHGYLETLIANPHIDAATQRAFLEKCFTQSERLRQLLQDVSSITRLDEGGQMIDRTEVDLRALIGEVITDTAPESARRGFTVHWTCDRPLTVEGNEGLLYSVFRNLTDNALNYSGGNRIDIALTDETDDRYEFSFSDNGTGVNPEHLPYLFERFYRIDKGRSRRAGGTGLGLAIVRNAILFHGGRIEVANRPEGGLVFRFSIAKKGEAKR
;
A
#
# COMPACT_ATOMS: atom_id res chain seq x y z
N ILE A 1 -3.43 16.97 -2.70
CA ILE A 1 -1.97 16.80 -2.97
C ILE A 1 -1.18 17.90 -2.29
N ASN A 2 -1.40 19.19 -2.60
CA ASN A 2 -0.60 20.30 -2.07
C ASN A 2 -0.55 20.34 -0.53
N HIS A 3 -1.65 20.05 0.17
CA HIS A 3 -1.69 20.08 1.62
C HIS A 3 -0.88 18.93 2.25
N GLU A 4 -0.95 17.73 1.69
CA GLU A 4 -0.23 16.56 2.19
C GLU A 4 1.30 16.65 1.93
N LEU A 5 1.72 17.33 0.88
CA LEU A 5 3.14 17.65 0.60
C LEU A 5 3.67 18.77 1.51
N LYS A 6 2.84 19.80 1.78
CA LYS A 6 3.26 20.94 2.60
C LYS A 6 3.59 20.55 4.05
N THR A 7 2.85 19.62 4.61
CA THR A 7 3.02 19.20 6.01
C THR A 7 4.42 18.65 6.33
N PRO A 8 4.94 17.61 5.63
CA PRO A 8 6.29 17.11 5.88
C PRO A 8 7.36 18.14 5.59
N VAL A 9 7.22 18.95 4.53
CA VAL A 9 8.18 20.04 4.20
C VAL A 9 8.25 21.05 5.33
N SER A 10 7.10 21.54 5.83
CA SER A 10 7.07 22.50 6.94
C SER A 10 7.64 21.91 8.24
N SER A 11 7.43 20.61 8.48
CA SER A 11 8.00 19.95 9.66
C SER A 11 9.52 19.85 9.57
N ILE A 12 10.07 19.43 8.41
CA ILE A 12 11.54 19.39 8.18
C ILE A 12 12.12 20.77 8.36
N HIS A 13 11.53 21.79 7.74
CA HIS A 13 11.98 23.16 7.82
C HIS A 13 12.03 23.65 9.29
N GLY A 14 10.95 23.45 10.07
CA GLY A 14 10.90 23.88 11.47
C GLY A 14 11.93 23.20 12.38
N TYR A 15 12.19 21.88 12.18
CA TYR A 15 13.26 21.22 12.93
C TYR A 15 14.64 21.74 12.57
N LEU A 16 14.91 21.98 11.27
CA LEU A 16 16.19 22.54 10.82
C LEU A 16 16.38 23.97 11.30
N GLU A 17 15.36 24.84 11.21
CA GLU A 17 15.41 26.19 11.78
C GLU A 17 15.76 26.17 13.26
N THR A 18 15.12 25.29 14.04
CA THR A 18 15.40 25.17 15.47
C THR A 18 16.84 24.75 15.74
N LEU A 19 17.39 23.80 14.96
CA LEU A 19 18.77 23.37 15.08
C LEU A 19 19.75 24.49 14.73
N ILE A 20 19.49 25.26 13.68
CA ILE A 20 20.34 26.37 13.24
C ILE A 20 20.32 27.53 14.25
N ALA A 21 19.12 27.83 14.79
CA ALA A 21 18.97 28.92 15.75
C ALA A 21 19.55 28.62 17.14
N ASN A 22 19.77 27.34 17.48
CA ASN A 22 20.25 26.92 18.80
C ASN A 22 21.52 26.07 18.72
N PRO A 23 22.70 26.66 18.47
CA PRO A 23 23.96 25.94 18.29
C PRO A 23 24.44 25.18 19.54
N HIS A 24 23.87 25.46 20.71
CA HIS A 24 24.20 24.81 21.98
C HIS A 24 23.15 23.75 22.41
N ILE A 25 22.26 23.36 21.51
CA ILE A 25 21.27 22.27 21.81
C ILE A 25 22.05 20.98 22.14
N ASP A 26 21.58 20.23 23.14
CA ASP A 26 22.23 18.99 23.52
C ASP A 26 22.18 17.93 22.40
N ALA A 27 23.19 17.05 22.39
CA ALA A 27 23.37 16.06 21.32
C ALA A 27 22.18 15.09 21.20
N ALA A 28 21.48 14.77 22.29
CA ALA A 28 20.32 13.86 22.26
C ALA A 28 19.13 14.52 21.57
N THR A 29 18.84 15.78 21.89
CA THR A 29 17.80 16.59 21.25
C THR A 29 18.13 16.83 19.77
N GLN A 30 19.40 17.15 19.46
CA GLN A 30 19.87 17.32 18.08
C GLN A 30 19.60 16.05 17.24
N ARG A 31 19.99 14.90 17.78
CA ARG A 31 19.76 13.60 17.12
C ARG A 31 18.29 13.32 16.93
N ALA A 32 17.45 13.55 17.93
CA ALA A 32 16.01 13.36 17.84
C ALA A 32 15.37 14.23 16.75
N PHE A 33 15.83 15.48 16.56
CA PHE A 33 15.32 16.35 15.49
C PHE A 33 15.79 15.90 14.10
N LEU A 34 17.03 15.43 13.96
CA LEU A 34 17.52 14.85 12.70
C LEU A 34 16.75 13.57 12.33
N GLU A 35 16.47 12.69 13.29
CA GLU A 35 15.64 11.49 13.07
C GLU A 35 14.22 11.84 12.63
N LYS A 36 13.62 12.90 13.20
CA LYS A 36 12.33 13.42 12.76
C LYS A 36 12.39 13.99 11.34
N CYS A 37 13.44 14.74 10.99
CA CYS A 37 13.65 15.23 9.62
C CYS A 37 13.78 14.08 8.63
N PHE A 38 14.56 13.05 8.97
CA PHE A 38 14.71 11.86 8.13
C PHE A 38 13.37 11.16 7.91
N THR A 39 12.59 10.93 8.98
CA THR A 39 11.26 10.31 8.90
C THR A 39 10.31 11.11 8.00
N GLN A 40 10.30 12.44 8.09
CA GLN A 40 9.46 13.27 7.22
C GLN A 40 9.95 13.30 5.77
N SER A 41 11.27 13.22 5.54
CA SER A 41 11.85 13.09 4.21
C SER A 41 11.44 11.78 3.52
N GLU A 42 11.52 10.66 4.24
CA GLU A 42 11.06 9.35 3.72
C GLU A 42 9.56 9.37 3.39
N ARG A 43 8.76 10.00 4.24
CA ARG A 43 7.33 10.18 3.97
C ARG A 43 7.08 11.01 2.71
N LEU A 44 7.83 12.10 2.52
CA LEU A 44 7.73 12.93 1.32
C LEU A 44 8.12 12.15 0.06
N ARG A 45 9.19 11.35 0.13
CA ARG A 45 9.61 10.47 -0.95
C ARG A 45 8.52 9.49 -1.35
N GLN A 46 7.88 8.84 -0.36
CA GLN A 46 6.77 7.91 -0.61
C GLN A 46 5.57 8.62 -1.25
N LEU A 47 5.19 9.81 -0.75
CA LEU A 47 4.11 10.60 -1.34
C LEU A 47 4.38 10.95 -2.80
N LEU A 48 5.61 11.32 -3.16
CA LEU A 48 5.99 11.64 -4.53
C LEU A 48 5.89 10.39 -5.44
N GLN A 49 6.33 9.23 -4.95
CA GLN A 49 6.21 7.97 -5.68
C GLN A 49 4.74 7.57 -5.89
N ASP A 50 3.91 7.68 -4.85
CA ASP A 50 2.49 7.38 -4.89
C ASP A 50 1.76 8.28 -5.90
N VAL A 51 2.02 9.59 -5.87
CA VAL A 51 1.45 10.57 -6.80
C VAL A 51 1.89 10.26 -8.23
N SER A 52 3.19 10.00 -8.45
CA SER A 52 3.70 9.64 -9.78
C SER A 52 3.05 8.37 -10.34
N SER A 53 2.86 7.35 -9.51
CA SER A 53 2.19 6.09 -9.90
C SER A 53 0.73 6.34 -10.31
N ILE A 54 0.01 7.14 -9.52
CA ILE A 54 -1.39 7.49 -9.82
C ILE A 54 -1.48 8.30 -11.12
N THR A 55 -0.62 9.31 -11.30
CA THR A 55 -0.63 10.16 -12.50
C THR A 55 -0.39 9.33 -13.76
N ARG A 56 0.58 8.42 -13.76
CA ARG A 56 0.84 7.53 -14.90
C ARG A 56 -0.36 6.63 -15.24
N LEU A 57 -1.07 6.15 -14.21
CA LEU A 57 -2.27 5.32 -14.39
C LEU A 57 -3.45 6.15 -14.93
N ASP A 58 -3.61 7.39 -14.47
CA ASP A 58 -4.67 8.32 -14.92
C ASP A 58 -4.48 8.76 -16.39
N GLU A 59 -3.23 8.93 -16.83
CA GLU A 59 -2.90 9.26 -18.23
C GLU A 59 -3.11 8.07 -19.19
N GLY A 60 -3.81 7.06 -18.73
CA GLY A 60 -4.25 5.91 -19.53
C GLY A 60 -3.22 4.80 -19.66
N GLY A 61 -2.11 4.87 -18.92
CA GLY A 61 -1.11 3.78 -18.87
C GLY A 61 -0.41 3.46 -20.19
N GLN A 62 -0.50 4.34 -21.19
CA GLN A 62 0.02 4.08 -22.55
C GLN A 62 1.54 3.89 -22.60
N MET A 63 2.25 4.42 -21.61
CA MET A 63 3.71 4.33 -21.48
C MET A 63 4.16 3.36 -20.36
N ILE A 64 3.23 2.54 -19.84
CA ILE A 64 3.54 1.54 -18.82
C ILE A 64 3.79 0.20 -19.53
N ASP A 65 5.05 -0.24 -19.50
CA ASP A 65 5.45 -1.51 -20.09
C ASP A 65 4.76 -2.68 -19.38
N ARG A 66 4.36 -3.67 -20.16
CA ARG A 66 3.83 -4.95 -19.69
C ARG A 66 4.80 -6.06 -20.07
N THR A 67 5.06 -6.94 -19.13
CA THR A 67 5.90 -8.12 -19.30
C THR A 67 5.17 -9.33 -18.72
N GLU A 68 5.73 -10.52 -18.96
CA GLU A 68 5.26 -11.71 -18.29
C GLU A 68 5.70 -11.68 -16.81
N VAL A 69 4.76 -11.80 -15.88
CA VAL A 69 4.99 -11.75 -14.43
C VAL A 69 4.41 -12.99 -13.77
N ASP A 70 5.18 -13.66 -12.93
CA ASP A 70 4.72 -14.73 -12.05
C ASP A 70 4.25 -14.16 -10.71
N LEU A 71 2.92 -14.07 -10.54
CA LEU A 71 2.32 -13.55 -9.30
C LEU A 71 2.67 -14.38 -8.07
N ARG A 72 2.91 -15.68 -8.21
CA ARG A 72 3.34 -16.53 -7.08
C ARG A 72 4.68 -16.06 -6.54
N ALA A 73 5.66 -15.87 -7.44
CA ALA A 73 7.00 -15.40 -7.07
C ALA A 73 6.93 -13.97 -6.49
N LEU A 74 6.19 -13.08 -7.15
CA LEU A 74 6.01 -11.68 -6.74
C LEU A 74 5.37 -11.57 -5.34
N ILE A 75 4.33 -12.35 -5.03
CA ILE A 75 3.72 -12.37 -3.69
C ILE A 75 4.74 -12.87 -2.64
N GLY A 76 5.53 -13.89 -2.99
CA GLY A 76 6.61 -14.40 -2.15
C GLY A 76 7.66 -13.34 -1.84
N GLU A 77 8.02 -12.51 -2.83
CA GLU A 77 8.91 -11.36 -2.64
C GLU A 77 8.33 -10.33 -1.67
N VAL A 78 7.07 -9.92 -1.86
CA VAL A 78 6.39 -8.99 -0.94
C VAL A 78 6.40 -9.54 0.50
N ILE A 79 6.13 -10.83 0.69
CA ILE A 79 6.15 -11.46 2.01
C ILE A 79 7.55 -11.41 2.61
N THR A 80 8.58 -11.69 1.82
CA THR A 80 9.98 -11.63 2.25
C THR A 80 10.37 -10.22 2.66
N ASP A 81 10.05 -9.23 1.87
CA ASP A 81 10.36 -7.81 2.11
C ASP A 81 9.61 -7.24 3.32
N THR A 82 8.42 -7.76 3.61
CA THR A 82 7.63 -7.33 4.77
C THR A 82 7.88 -8.16 6.03
N ALA A 83 8.62 -9.26 5.94
CA ALA A 83 8.85 -10.19 7.04
C ALA A 83 9.45 -9.52 8.30
N PRO A 84 10.46 -8.60 8.22
CA PRO A 84 11.00 -7.95 9.41
C PRO A 84 9.94 -7.13 10.16
N GLU A 85 9.10 -6.39 9.42
CA GLU A 85 8.05 -5.56 10.02
C GLU A 85 6.90 -6.41 10.54
N SER A 86 6.51 -7.46 9.82
CA SER A 86 5.52 -8.44 10.25
C SER A 86 5.94 -9.10 11.57
N ALA A 87 7.18 -9.58 11.66
CA ALA A 87 7.72 -10.17 12.87
C ALA A 87 7.76 -9.17 14.05
N ARG A 88 8.20 -7.93 13.79
CA ARG A 88 8.24 -6.87 14.82
C ARG A 88 6.85 -6.57 15.40
N ARG A 89 5.80 -6.70 14.59
CA ARG A 89 4.39 -6.45 14.98
C ARG A 89 3.65 -7.71 15.39
N GLY A 90 4.27 -8.88 15.36
CA GLY A 90 3.66 -10.16 15.70
C GLY A 90 2.64 -10.65 14.69
N PHE A 91 2.79 -10.28 13.41
CA PHE A 91 1.94 -10.76 12.32
C PHE A 91 2.50 -12.03 11.68
N THR A 92 1.58 -12.93 11.32
CA THR A 92 1.83 -14.04 10.41
C THR A 92 1.15 -13.79 9.07
N VAL A 93 1.87 -14.07 7.97
CA VAL A 93 1.32 -13.96 6.61
C VAL A 93 1.22 -15.36 6.02
N HIS A 94 0.04 -15.77 5.61
CA HIS A 94 -0.24 -17.05 4.99
C HIS A 94 -0.47 -16.88 3.50
N TRP A 95 0.35 -17.53 2.71
CA TRP A 95 0.22 -17.65 1.27
C TRP A 95 0.68 -19.04 0.86
N THR A 96 -0.17 -19.77 0.13
CA THR A 96 0.16 -21.09 -0.42
C THR A 96 -0.25 -21.14 -1.87
N CYS A 97 0.71 -21.37 -2.73
CA CYS A 97 0.52 -21.66 -4.14
C CYS A 97 1.70 -22.52 -4.61
N ASP A 98 1.42 -23.65 -5.21
CA ASP A 98 2.41 -24.66 -5.62
C ASP A 98 2.85 -24.52 -7.08
N ARG A 99 2.25 -23.63 -7.85
CA ARG A 99 2.49 -23.42 -9.26
C ARG A 99 2.66 -21.94 -9.63
N PRO A 100 3.34 -21.61 -10.73
CA PRO A 100 3.39 -20.27 -11.26
C PRO A 100 1.98 -19.75 -11.64
N LEU A 101 1.77 -18.45 -11.45
CA LEU A 101 0.55 -17.73 -11.83
C LEU A 101 0.94 -16.61 -12.79
N THR A 102 1.03 -16.95 -14.06
CA THR A 102 1.55 -16.04 -15.10
C THR A 102 0.48 -15.06 -15.58
N VAL A 103 0.83 -13.78 -15.60
CA VAL A 103 0.01 -12.70 -16.18
C VAL A 103 0.87 -11.79 -17.05
N GLU A 104 0.25 -11.12 -18.02
CA GLU A 104 0.85 -10.03 -18.78
C GLU A 104 0.56 -8.70 -18.07
N GLY A 105 1.57 -8.13 -17.41
CA GLY A 105 1.37 -6.97 -16.57
C GLY A 105 2.63 -6.15 -16.31
N ASN A 106 2.48 -5.11 -15.51
CA ASN A 106 3.59 -4.35 -14.98
C ASN A 106 3.94 -4.84 -13.57
N GLU A 107 5.13 -5.39 -13.43
CA GLU A 107 5.60 -6.01 -12.18
C GLU A 107 5.56 -5.04 -11.00
N GLY A 108 6.02 -3.80 -11.18
CA GLY A 108 6.02 -2.79 -10.11
C GLY A 108 4.62 -2.41 -9.62
N LEU A 109 3.64 -2.32 -10.54
CA LEU A 109 2.24 -2.07 -10.17
C LEU A 109 1.63 -3.27 -9.45
N LEU A 110 1.89 -4.50 -9.93
CA LEU A 110 1.41 -5.72 -9.29
C LEU A 110 2.05 -5.91 -7.90
N TYR A 111 3.36 -5.65 -7.78
CA TYR A 111 4.05 -5.62 -6.49
C TYR A 111 3.38 -4.60 -5.54
N SER A 112 3.08 -3.40 -6.04
CA SER A 112 2.46 -2.35 -5.23
C SER A 112 1.06 -2.73 -4.72
N VAL A 113 0.30 -3.58 -5.44
CA VAL A 113 -0.99 -4.09 -4.97
C VAL A 113 -0.82 -4.86 -3.67
N PHE A 114 0.00 -5.91 -3.68
CA PHE A 114 0.18 -6.78 -2.51
C PHE A 114 0.92 -6.06 -1.39
N ARG A 115 1.89 -5.22 -1.72
CA ARG A 115 2.63 -4.42 -0.75
C ARG A 115 1.72 -3.43 0.00
N ASN A 116 0.89 -2.66 -0.71
CA ASN A 116 -0.01 -1.70 -0.07
C ASN A 116 -1.10 -2.38 0.78
N LEU A 117 -1.63 -3.53 0.34
CA LEU A 117 -2.57 -4.31 1.14
C LEU A 117 -1.91 -4.84 2.42
N THR A 118 -0.68 -5.35 2.32
CA THR A 118 0.10 -5.84 3.49
C THR A 118 0.42 -4.69 4.45
N ASP A 119 0.96 -3.59 3.96
CA ASP A 119 1.27 -2.41 4.78
C ASP A 119 0.01 -1.84 5.45
N ASN A 120 -1.13 -1.86 4.76
CA ASN A 120 -2.42 -1.45 5.32
C ASN A 120 -2.85 -2.36 6.49
N ALA A 121 -2.77 -3.67 6.32
CA ALA A 121 -3.10 -4.62 7.37
C ALA A 121 -2.16 -4.47 8.58
N LEU A 122 -0.85 -4.41 8.36
CA LEU A 122 0.16 -4.22 9.42
C LEU A 122 -0.05 -2.92 10.22
N ASN A 123 -0.46 -1.83 9.55
CA ASN A 123 -0.55 -0.52 10.18
C ASN A 123 -1.90 -0.24 10.85
N TYR A 124 -3.00 -0.82 10.33
CA TYR A 124 -4.34 -0.34 10.67
C TYR A 124 -5.31 -1.43 11.13
N SER A 125 -5.08 -2.72 10.82
CA SER A 125 -6.07 -3.76 11.14
C SER A 125 -6.25 -3.99 12.65
N GLY A 126 -5.19 -3.84 13.42
CA GLY A 126 -5.18 -4.22 14.84
C GLY A 126 -5.22 -5.74 15.07
N GLY A 127 -5.05 -6.52 14.00
CA GLY A 127 -4.94 -7.97 14.03
C GLY A 127 -3.49 -8.46 14.16
N ASN A 128 -3.30 -9.74 13.83
CA ASN A 128 -2.00 -10.40 13.84
C ASN A 128 -1.83 -11.44 12.72
N ARG A 129 -2.79 -11.52 11.79
CA ARG A 129 -2.78 -12.49 10.70
C ARG A 129 -3.26 -11.89 9.41
N ILE A 130 -2.55 -12.21 8.33
CA ILE A 130 -2.89 -11.91 6.95
C ILE A 130 -3.00 -13.22 6.20
N ASP A 131 -4.09 -13.40 5.45
CA ASP A 131 -4.30 -14.55 4.57
C ASP A 131 -4.44 -14.04 3.12
N ILE A 132 -3.58 -14.56 2.24
CA ILE A 132 -3.66 -14.35 0.79
C ILE A 132 -4.07 -15.68 0.17
N ALA A 133 -5.07 -15.71 -0.70
CA ALA A 133 -5.51 -16.91 -1.36
C ALA A 133 -5.90 -16.66 -2.81
N LEU A 134 -5.53 -17.59 -3.69
CA LEU A 134 -6.14 -17.74 -5.01
C LEU A 134 -7.50 -18.46 -4.78
N THR A 135 -8.59 -17.75 -5.03
CA THR A 135 -9.95 -18.25 -4.73
C THR A 135 -10.62 -18.90 -5.91
N ASP A 136 -10.28 -18.46 -7.11
CA ASP A 136 -10.80 -19.01 -8.35
C ASP A 136 -9.84 -18.69 -9.52
N GLU A 137 -9.99 -19.44 -10.60
CA GLU A 137 -9.24 -19.27 -11.84
C GLU A 137 -10.13 -19.60 -13.04
N THR A 138 -10.14 -18.69 -14.00
CA THR A 138 -10.78 -18.90 -15.29
C THR A 138 -9.72 -18.86 -16.40
N ASP A 139 -10.13 -19.06 -17.66
CA ASP A 139 -9.22 -19.00 -18.81
C ASP A 139 -8.58 -17.61 -18.96
N ASP A 140 -9.27 -16.55 -18.53
CA ASP A 140 -8.89 -15.16 -18.75
C ASP A 140 -8.37 -14.41 -17.52
N ARG A 141 -8.59 -14.93 -16.29
CA ARG A 141 -8.21 -14.23 -15.05
C ARG A 141 -7.95 -15.14 -13.86
N TYR A 142 -7.25 -14.60 -12.88
CA TYR A 142 -7.11 -15.12 -11.52
C TYR A 142 -7.97 -14.29 -10.56
N GLU A 143 -8.68 -14.95 -9.63
CA GLU A 143 -9.43 -14.31 -8.55
C GLU A 143 -8.70 -14.51 -7.23
N PHE A 144 -8.49 -13.42 -6.49
CA PHE A 144 -7.76 -13.42 -5.23
C PHE A 144 -8.64 -12.95 -4.08
N SER A 145 -8.36 -13.44 -2.88
CA SER A 145 -8.73 -12.79 -1.64
C SER A 145 -7.48 -12.43 -0.84
N PHE A 146 -7.47 -11.23 -0.30
CA PHE A 146 -6.51 -10.76 0.69
C PHE A 146 -7.30 -10.36 1.93
N SER A 147 -7.00 -10.94 3.09
CA SER A 147 -7.75 -10.65 4.30
C SER A 147 -6.86 -10.53 5.53
N ASP A 148 -7.31 -9.73 6.49
CA ASP A 148 -6.76 -9.66 7.83
C ASP A 148 -7.78 -10.14 8.88
N ASN A 149 -7.31 -10.41 10.09
CA ASN A 149 -8.15 -10.80 11.22
C ASN A 149 -8.30 -9.66 12.26
N GLY A 150 -8.25 -8.43 11.82
CA GLY A 150 -8.33 -7.27 12.69
C GLY A 150 -9.74 -6.89 13.11
N THR A 151 -9.94 -5.62 13.43
CA THR A 151 -11.24 -5.10 13.91
C THR A 151 -12.22 -4.77 12.79
N GLY A 152 -11.73 -4.70 11.52
CA GLY A 152 -12.52 -4.18 10.42
C GLY A 152 -12.72 -2.66 10.52
N VAL A 153 -13.72 -2.14 9.82
CA VAL A 153 -14.06 -0.71 9.81
C VAL A 153 -15.57 -0.50 9.96
N ASN A 154 -15.99 0.70 10.41
CA ASN A 154 -17.41 1.04 10.38
C ASN A 154 -17.91 0.94 8.91
N PRO A 155 -19.05 0.25 8.63
CA PRO A 155 -19.57 0.07 7.28
C PRO A 155 -19.72 1.36 6.47
N GLU A 156 -19.96 2.49 7.10
CA GLU A 156 -20.04 3.80 6.45
C GLU A 156 -18.75 4.22 5.73
N HIS A 157 -17.59 3.66 6.14
CA HIS A 157 -16.28 3.97 5.54
C HIS A 157 -15.95 3.09 4.33
N LEU A 158 -16.56 1.90 4.22
CA LEU A 158 -16.24 0.94 3.15
C LEU A 158 -16.29 1.52 1.74
N PRO A 159 -17.32 2.32 1.35
CA PRO A 159 -17.40 2.89 0.00
C PRO A 159 -16.27 3.86 -0.34
N TYR A 160 -15.63 4.44 0.69
CA TYR A 160 -14.64 5.50 0.53
C TYR A 160 -13.19 5.02 0.66
N LEU A 161 -12.96 3.75 1.03
CA LEU A 161 -11.60 3.25 1.31
C LEU A 161 -10.64 3.36 0.12
N PHE A 162 -11.16 3.33 -1.11
CA PHE A 162 -10.37 3.48 -2.34
C PHE A 162 -10.26 4.93 -2.83
N GLU A 163 -10.86 5.89 -2.12
CA GLU A 163 -10.74 7.30 -2.48
C GLU A 163 -9.35 7.84 -2.10
N ARG A 164 -8.82 8.73 -2.93
CA ARG A 164 -7.51 9.34 -2.72
C ARG A 164 -7.52 10.21 -1.48
N PHE A 165 -6.50 10.06 -0.63
CA PHE A 165 -6.34 10.79 0.63
C PHE A 165 -7.41 10.50 1.69
N TYR A 166 -8.29 9.54 1.43
CA TYR A 166 -9.28 9.15 2.42
C TYR A 166 -8.63 8.45 3.61
N ARG A 167 -9.09 8.80 4.80
CA ARG A 167 -8.60 8.25 6.08
C ARG A 167 -9.72 8.29 7.10
N ILE A 168 -9.95 7.19 7.78
CA ILE A 168 -10.94 7.07 8.86
C ILE A 168 -10.54 7.94 10.06
N ASP A 169 -9.26 7.84 10.47
CA ASP A 169 -8.69 8.65 11.55
C ASP A 169 -7.42 9.37 11.06
N LYS A 170 -7.54 10.70 10.90
CA LYS A 170 -6.44 11.55 10.46
C LYS A 170 -5.28 11.61 11.47
N GLY A 171 -5.55 11.46 12.76
CA GLY A 171 -4.54 11.54 13.82
C GLY A 171 -3.69 10.27 13.90
N ARG A 172 -4.33 9.11 13.97
CA ARG A 172 -3.68 7.79 14.04
C ARG A 172 -2.91 7.48 12.76
N SER A 173 -3.51 7.77 11.61
CA SER A 173 -2.89 7.53 10.30
C SER A 173 -1.66 8.42 10.04
N ARG A 174 -1.61 9.65 10.58
CA ARG A 174 -0.41 10.49 10.49
C ARG A 174 0.76 9.93 11.27
N ARG A 175 0.52 9.37 12.46
CA ARG A 175 1.56 8.73 13.28
C ARG A 175 2.09 7.45 12.63
N ALA A 176 1.24 6.71 11.92
CA ALA A 176 1.63 5.51 11.18
C ALA A 176 2.28 5.82 9.82
N GLY A 177 2.42 7.09 9.43
CA GLY A 177 3.10 7.50 8.19
C GLY A 177 2.28 7.33 6.90
N GLY A 178 1.03 6.88 6.97
CA GLY A 178 0.21 6.62 5.80
C GLY A 178 -0.05 7.85 4.94
N THR A 179 -0.03 7.69 3.62
CA THR A 179 -0.30 8.76 2.63
C THR A 179 -1.79 8.93 2.33
N GLY A 180 -2.58 7.89 2.54
CA GLY A 180 -3.99 7.81 2.11
C GLY A 180 -4.13 7.58 0.60
N LEU A 181 -3.05 7.17 -0.06
CA LEU A 181 -3.02 6.85 -1.49
C LEU A 181 -2.92 5.35 -1.77
N GLY A 182 -2.45 4.55 -0.81
CA GLY A 182 -2.14 3.14 -1.02
C GLY A 182 -3.30 2.33 -1.58
N LEU A 183 -4.51 2.42 -1.01
CA LEU A 183 -5.68 1.69 -1.53
C LEU A 183 -6.18 2.24 -2.88
N ALA A 184 -6.02 3.54 -3.14
CA ALA A 184 -6.31 4.11 -4.46
C ALA A 184 -5.33 3.58 -5.53
N ILE A 185 -4.04 3.41 -5.18
CA ILE A 185 -3.04 2.77 -6.04
C ILE A 185 -3.44 1.31 -6.31
N VAL A 186 -3.81 0.56 -5.27
CA VAL A 186 -4.29 -0.82 -5.41
C VAL A 186 -5.42 -0.90 -6.43
N ARG A 187 -6.47 -0.09 -6.26
CA ARG A 187 -7.61 -0.08 -7.19
C ARG A 187 -7.19 0.24 -8.62
N ASN A 188 -6.41 1.30 -8.81
CA ASN A 188 -5.99 1.72 -10.15
C ASN A 188 -5.07 0.70 -10.81
N ALA A 189 -4.15 0.08 -10.06
CA ALA A 189 -3.29 -0.97 -10.57
C ALA A 189 -4.09 -2.22 -11.00
N ILE A 190 -5.08 -2.64 -10.22
CA ILE A 190 -5.97 -3.76 -10.57
C ILE A 190 -6.79 -3.44 -11.81
N LEU A 191 -7.38 -2.23 -11.90
CA LEU A 191 -8.12 -1.79 -13.09
C LEU A 191 -7.23 -1.73 -14.33
N PHE A 192 -5.98 -1.25 -14.21
CA PHE A 192 -4.99 -1.27 -15.29
C PHE A 192 -4.73 -2.69 -15.82
N HIS A 193 -4.78 -3.70 -14.95
CA HIS A 193 -4.61 -5.12 -15.31
C HIS A 193 -5.94 -5.81 -15.67
N GLY A 194 -6.97 -5.04 -16.07
CA GLY A 194 -8.27 -5.59 -16.53
C GLY A 194 -9.06 -6.29 -15.44
N GLY A 195 -8.74 -6.04 -14.17
CA GLY A 195 -9.38 -6.63 -13.02
C GLY A 195 -10.45 -5.75 -12.38
N ARG A 196 -11.01 -6.27 -11.29
CA ARG A 196 -11.96 -5.56 -10.41
C ARG A 196 -11.53 -5.78 -8.97
N ILE A 197 -11.91 -4.88 -8.06
CA ILE A 197 -11.67 -5.02 -6.62
C ILE A 197 -12.86 -4.53 -5.82
N GLU A 198 -13.14 -5.24 -4.76
CA GLU A 198 -14.12 -4.90 -3.73
C GLU A 198 -13.53 -5.12 -2.34
N VAL A 199 -14.12 -4.48 -1.32
CA VAL A 199 -13.74 -4.63 0.08
C VAL A 199 -14.98 -4.81 0.94
N ALA A 200 -14.89 -5.68 1.95
CA ALA A 200 -15.94 -5.91 2.92
C ALA A 200 -15.36 -6.19 4.32
N ASN A 201 -16.16 -5.96 5.36
CA ASN A 201 -15.89 -6.52 6.68
C ASN A 201 -16.11 -8.03 6.65
N ARG A 202 -15.26 -8.76 7.37
CA ARG A 202 -15.42 -10.19 7.60
C ARG A 202 -16.35 -10.42 8.81
N PRO A 203 -17.20 -11.46 8.77
CA PRO A 203 -18.03 -11.81 9.93
C PRO A 203 -17.23 -12.12 11.20
N GLU A 204 -16.03 -12.72 11.03
CA GLU A 204 -15.13 -13.10 12.12
C GLU A 204 -14.23 -11.95 12.59
N GLY A 205 -14.35 -10.77 11.99
CA GLY A 205 -13.50 -9.61 12.21
C GLY A 205 -12.44 -9.43 11.13
N GLY A 206 -12.01 -8.17 10.94
CA GLY A 206 -11.07 -7.75 9.92
C GLY A 206 -11.73 -7.38 8.59
N LEU A 207 -10.87 -7.08 7.61
CA LEU A 207 -11.28 -6.77 6.23
C LEU A 207 -10.95 -7.93 5.30
N VAL A 208 -11.72 -8.02 4.23
CA VAL A 208 -11.39 -8.85 3.06
C VAL A 208 -11.48 -8.00 1.80
N PHE A 209 -10.41 -8.02 1.02
CA PHE A 209 -10.32 -7.48 -0.34
C PHE A 209 -10.43 -8.67 -1.30
N ARG A 210 -11.42 -8.62 -2.20
CA ARG A 210 -11.57 -9.59 -3.30
C ARG A 210 -11.27 -8.89 -4.60
N PHE A 211 -10.40 -9.45 -5.40
CA PHE A 211 -10.00 -8.82 -6.65
C PHE A 211 -9.59 -9.84 -7.70
N SER A 212 -9.69 -9.42 -8.96
CA SER A 212 -9.21 -10.22 -10.09
C SER A 212 -8.05 -9.54 -10.80
N ILE A 213 -7.22 -10.34 -11.48
CA ILE A 213 -6.15 -9.89 -12.37
C ILE A 213 -6.30 -10.68 -13.67
N ALA A 214 -6.41 -10.00 -14.80
CA ALA A 214 -6.48 -10.64 -16.10
C ALA A 214 -5.14 -11.30 -16.46
N LYS A 215 -5.18 -12.51 -17.04
CA LYS A 215 -3.97 -13.25 -17.48
C LYS A 215 -3.29 -12.56 -18.67
N LYS A 216 -4.08 -11.98 -19.57
CA LYS A 216 -3.60 -11.19 -20.70
C LYS A 216 -4.20 -9.80 -20.63
N GLY A 217 -3.39 -8.80 -20.93
CA GLY A 217 -3.89 -7.43 -21.07
C GLY A 217 -4.99 -7.40 -22.13
N GLU A 218 -6.13 -6.70 -21.87
CA GLU A 218 -7.09 -6.45 -22.93
C GLU A 218 -6.39 -5.71 -24.08
N ALA A 219 -6.36 -6.33 -25.27
CA ALA A 219 -5.99 -5.61 -26.47
C ALA A 219 -6.98 -4.45 -26.63
N LYS A 220 -6.51 -3.21 -26.44
CA LYS A 220 -7.36 -2.03 -26.70
C LYS A 220 -7.88 -2.15 -28.13
N ARG A 221 -9.20 -2.32 -28.28
CA ARG A 221 -9.92 -2.10 -29.55
C ARG A 221 -9.96 -0.63 -29.88
#